data_c986ef7b89d6bb5ae1d91d22c55bc7d8
#
_entry.id   c986ef7b89d6bb5ae1d91d22c55bc7d8
#
_cell.length_a   1.000
_cell.length_b   1.000
_cell.length_c   1.000
_cell.angle_alpha   90.00
_cell.angle_beta   90.00
_cell.angle_gamma   90.00
#
_symmetry.space_group_name_H-M   'P 1'
#
loop_
_entity.id
_entity.type
_entity.pdbx_description
1 polymer ?
#
loop_
_entity_poly.entity_id
_entity_poly.type
_entity_poly.pdbx_seq_one_letter_code
_entity_poly.pdbx_strand_id
1 'polypeptide(L)'
;MDIFELIEKRRSVFPKQYNEEPILKEELDKILATANWAPNHKHTEPWRFKVMQGESKLKLAEFLVEKNAEWEGKPSSFKRKKIMSKFEQSHTVIAICIQKSPKGKPPEWEEISAVAMAVQNMWLACTALNIGSYWSSPSLINLVDDFFNLKEGESCLGFFYMGKYDGELQEGKRKSSVDTKIDYFLD
;
A
#
# COMPACT_ATOMS: atom_id res chain seq x y z
N MET A 1 -13.29 -7.21 18.73
CA MET A 1 -13.55 -7.46 17.29
C MET A 1 -12.92 -8.80 16.96
N ASP A 2 -13.70 -9.75 16.47
CA ASP A 2 -13.15 -10.99 15.98
C ASP A 2 -12.58 -10.84 14.57
N ILE A 3 -11.96 -11.89 14.03
CA ILE A 3 -11.28 -11.81 12.71
C ILE A 3 -12.27 -11.61 11.56
N PHE A 4 -13.47 -12.15 11.63
CA PHE A 4 -14.48 -12.02 10.59
C PHE A 4 -15.00 -10.59 10.53
N GLU A 5 -15.36 -10.02 11.68
CA GLU A 5 -15.73 -8.61 11.80
C GLU A 5 -14.63 -7.67 11.30
N LEU A 6 -13.36 -7.98 11.61
CA LEU A 6 -12.22 -7.17 11.20
C LEU A 6 -12.09 -7.15 9.67
N ILE A 7 -12.20 -8.32 9.03
CA ILE A 7 -12.17 -8.45 7.56
C ILE A 7 -13.34 -7.69 6.92
N GLU A 8 -14.53 -7.81 7.48
CA GLU A 8 -15.72 -7.13 7.00
C GLU A 8 -15.64 -5.60 7.16
N LYS A 9 -15.04 -5.11 8.23
CA LYS A 9 -14.89 -3.68 8.53
C LYS A 9 -13.77 -3.00 7.76
N ARG A 10 -12.77 -3.74 7.27
CA ARG A 10 -11.66 -3.13 6.52
C ARG A 10 -12.15 -2.36 5.30
N ARG A 11 -11.76 -1.10 5.19
CA ARG A 11 -12.07 -0.18 4.08
C ARG A 11 -10.82 0.48 3.52
N SER A 12 -10.92 0.94 2.29
CA SER A 12 -9.98 1.93 1.76
C SER A 12 -10.39 3.30 2.29
N VAL A 13 -9.56 3.89 3.12
CA VAL A 13 -9.72 5.24 3.64
C VAL A 13 -8.70 6.12 2.93
N PHE A 14 -9.19 7.12 2.20
CA PHE A 14 -8.34 7.94 1.33
C PHE A 14 -7.72 9.11 2.09
N PRO A 15 -6.56 9.63 1.65
CA PRO A 15 -5.84 10.71 2.33
C PRO A 15 -6.70 11.93 2.69
N LYS A 16 -7.66 12.30 1.86
CA LYS A 16 -8.59 13.39 2.13
C LYS A 16 -9.51 13.20 3.36
N GLN A 17 -9.55 11.97 3.90
CA GLN A 17 -10.35 11.61 5.08
C GLN A 17 -9.49 11.54 6.35
N TYR A 18 -8.17 11.69 6.22
CA TYR A 18 -7.28 11.65 7.35
C TYR A 18 -7.33 12.96 8.13
N ASN A 19 -7.12 12.85 9.44
CA ASN A 19 -6.91 13.96 10.34
C ASN A 19 -5.41 14.16 10.63
N GLU A 20 -5.08 15.12 11.48
CA GLU A 20 -3.70 15.47 11.81
C GLU A 20 -3.11 14.65 12.97
N GLU A 21 -3.89 13.71 13.55
CA GLU A 21 -3.42 12.89 14.66
C GLU A 21 -2.28 11.97 14.20
N PRO A 22 -1.15 11.94 14.93
CA PRO A 22 0.00 11.15 14.52
C PRO A 22 -0.24 9.65 14.68
N ILE A 23 0.32 8.87 13.76
CA ILE A 23 0.51 7.43 13.94
C ILE A 23 1.77 7.27 14.81
N LEU A 24 1.62 6.67 15.97
CA LEU A 24 2.73 6.45 16.89
C LEU A 24 3.70 5.41 16.31
N LYS A 25 4.97 5.52 16.72
CA LYS A 25 6.00 4.58 16.23
C LYS A 25 5.65 3.12 16.58
N GLU A 26 5.13 2.88 17.77
CA GLU A 26 4.73 1.56 18.25
C GLU A 26 3.55 0.98 17.44
N GLU A 27 2.62 1.83 16.99
CA GLU A 27 1.53 1.42 16.10
C GLU A 27 2.08 1.04 14.73
N LEU A 28 2.97 1.87 14.18
CA LEU A 28 3.60 1.62 12.89
C LEU A 28 4.44 0.33 12.91
N ASP A 29 5.24 0.14 13.95
CA ASP A 29 6.08 -1.07 14.11
C ASP A 29 5.21 -2.33 14.20
N LYS A 30 4.09 -2.28 14.93
CA LYS A 30 3.12 -3.39 15.00
C LYS A 30 2.52 -3.71 13.63
N ILE A 31 2.13 -2.68 12.88
CA ILE A 31 1.58 -2.85 11.54
C ILE A 31 2.61 -3.50 10.61
N LEU A 32 3.82 -2.98 10.57
CA LEU A 32 4.90 -3.51 9.73
C LEU A 32 5.26 -4.97 10.10
N ALA A 33 5.27 -5.30 11.40
CA ALA A 33 5.55 -6.65 11.86
C ALA A 33 4.55 -7.68 11.33
N THR A 34 3.29 -7.30 11.08
CA THR A 34 2.27 -8.23 10.56
C THR A 34 2.58 -8.72 9.14
N ALA A 35 3.34 -7.94 8.37
CA ALA A 35 3.73 -8.33 7.02
C ALA A 35 4.56 -9.63 7.00
N ASN A 36 5.42 -9.83 7.99
CA ASN A 36 6.28 -11.02 8.09
C ASN A 36 5.52 -12.34 8.34
N TRP A 37 4.24 -12.26 8.68
CA TRP A 37 3.39 -13.43 8.86
C TRP A 37 2.61 -13.83 7.61
N ALA A 38 2.88 -13.18 6.48
CA ALA A 38 2.29 -13.55 5.21
C ALA A 38 2.87 -14.87 4.70
N PRO A 39 2.03 -15.78 4.16
CA PRO A 39 2.53 -16.97 3.52
C PRO A 39 3.32 -16.62 2.25
N ASN A 40 4.39 -17.36 2.01
CA ASN A 40 5.19 -17.20 0.80
C ASN A 40 5.85 -18.52 0.39
N HIS A 41 6.00 -18.77 -0.91
CA HIS A 41 6.61 -19.98 -1.41
C HIS A 41 8.14 -19.93 -1.19
N LYS A 42 8.72 -21.05 -0.76
CA LYS A 42 10.17 -21.24 -0.53
C LYS A 42 10.80 -20.23 0.43
N HIS A 43 10.02 -19.65 1.31
CA HIS A 43 10.50 -18.66 2.28
C HIS A 43 11.30 -17.52 1.64
N THR A 44 10.86 -17.02 0.48
CA THR A 44 11.55 -15.93 -0.23
C THR A 44 11.37 -14.59 0.46
N GLU A 45 10.29 -14.42 1.23
CA GLU A 45 9.96 -13.17 1.94
C GLU A 45 10.20 -11.93 1.04
N PRO A 46 9.49 -11.84 -0.11
CA PRO A 46 9.89 -10.94 -1.19
C PRO A 46 9.56 -9.47 -0.90
N TRP A 47 8.76 -9.18 0.12
CA TRP A 47 8.33 -7.82 0.45
C TRP A 47 9.49 -6.95 0.91
N ARG A 48 9.51 -5.71 0.41
CA ARG A 48 10.40 -4.63 0.83
C ARG A 48 9.57 -3.38 1.01
N PHE A 49 9.77 -2.67 2.12
CA PHE A 49 8.98 -1.48 2.45
C PHE A 49 9.92 -0.28 2.62
N LYS A 50 9.62 0.82 1.92
CA LYS A 50 10.30 2.10 2.11
C LYS A 50 9.31 3.01 2.85
N VAL A 51 9.55 3.22 4.13
CA VAL A 51 8.65 3.98 5.01
C VAL A 51 9.06 5.46 5.02
N MET A 52 8.12 6.35 4.78
CA MET A 52 8.34 7.80 4.70
C MET A 52 7.35 8.57 5.56
N GLN A 53 7.86 9.53 6.30
CA GLN A 53 7.12 10.50 7.11
C GLN A 53 7.74 11.89 6.98
N GLY A 54 7.02 12.94 7.37
CA GLY A 54 7.52 14.31 7.33
C GLY A 54 8.04 14.71 5.95
N GLU A 55 9.21 15.34 5.92
CA GLU A 55 9.83 15.84 4.69
C GLU A 55 10.15 14.75 3.66
N SER A 56 10.44 13.53 4.08
CA SER A 56 10.83 12.45 3.15
C SER A 56 9.70 12.06 2.20
N LYS A 57 8.45 12.07 2.67
CA LYS A 57 7.29 11.80 1.80
C LYS A 57 7.04 12.95 0.82
N LEU A 58 7.28 14.19 1.22
CA LEU A 58 7.11 15.37 0.36
C LEU A 58 8.18 15.41 -0.74
N LYS A 59 9.40 15.02 -0.44
CA LYS A 59 10.48 14.87 -1.45
C LYS A 59 10.10 13.86 -2.52
N LEU A 60 9.51 12.72 -2.14
CA LEU A 60 9.00 11.75 -3.12
C LEU A 60 7.86 12.35 -3.95
N ALA A 61 6.93 13.09 -3.32
CA ALA A 61 5.84 13.73 -4.04
C ALA A 61 6.33 14.72 -5.09
N GLU A 62 7.30 15.58 -4.75
CA GLU A 62 7.93 16.51 -5.71
C GLU A 62 8.63 15.75 -6.84
N PHE A 63 9.42 14.74 -6.52
CA PHE A 63 10.04 13.88 -7.53
C PHE A 63 9.01 13.30 -8.52
N LEU A 64 7.88 12.79 -8.01
CA LEU A 64 6.81 12.25 -8.85
C LEU A 64 6.13 13.32 -9.71
N VAL A 65 6.02 14.56 -9.21
CA VAL A 65 5.52 15.70 -9.99
C VAL A 65 6.46 16.04 -11.14
N GLU A 66 7.77 16.08 -10.89
CA GLU A 66 8.78 16.33 -11.91
C GLU A 66 8.76 15.22 -12.97
N LYS A 67 8.80 13.96 -12.56
CA LYS A 67 8.74 12.81 -13.48
C LYS A 67 7.43 12.76 -14.28
N ASN A 68 6.30 13.15 -13.68
CA ASN A 68 5.06 13.25 -14.43
C ASN A 68 5.12 14.35 -15.49
N ALA A 69 5.73 15.50 -15.19
CA ALA A 69 5.88 16.58 -16.16
C ALA A 69 6.81 16.19 -17.32
N GLU A 70 7.91 15.50 -17.03
CA GLU A 70 8.82 14.93 -18.03
C GLU A 70 8.08 13.95 -18.96
N TRP A 71 7.33 13.00 -18.38
CA TRP A 71 6.60 11.97 -19.15
C TRP A 71 5.51 12.57 -20.06
N GLU A 72 4.81 13.61 -19.60
CA GLU A 72 3.76 14.27 -20.38
C GLU A 72 4.29 15.37 -21.31
N GLY A 73 5.57 15.68 -21.22
CA GLY A 73 6.19 16.76 -22.00
C GLY A 73 5.78 18.15 -21.57
N LYS A 74 5.01 18.30 -20.48
CA LYS A 74 4.59 19.59 -19.95
C LYS A 74 4.17 19.53 -18.48
N PRO A 75 4.43 20.59 -17.69
CA PRO A 75 3.90 20.73 -16.35
C PRO A 75 2.37 20.84 -16.33
N SER A 76 1.74 20.28 -15.29
CA SER A 76 0.31 20.41 -15.04
C SER A 76 0.04 20.76 -13.58
N SER A 77 -0.49 21.94 -13.32
CA SER A 77 -0.85 22.39 -11.97
C SER A 77 -1.91 21.47 -11.32
N PHE A 78 -2.86 20.98 -12.10
CA PHE A 78 -3.87 20.03 -11.63
C PHE A 78 -3.26 18.71 -11.17
N LYS A 79 -2.34 18.14 -11.97
CA LYS A 79 -1.66 16.89 -11.61
C LYS A 79 -0.72 17.08 -10.43
N ARG A 80 0.05 18.19 -10.41
CA ARG A 80 0.84 18.57 -9.24
C ARG A 80 -0.02 18.56 -7.98
N LYS A 81 -1.13 19.32 -7.96
CA LYS A 81 -2.03 19.37 -6.81
C LYS A 81 -2.55 17.99 -6.42
N LYS A 82 -2.94 17.14 -7.40
CA LYS A 82 -3.45 15.79 -7.16
C LYS A 82 -2.39 14.86 -6.58
N ILE A 83 -1.13 14.96 -7.00
CA ILE A 83 -0.02 14.17 -6.44
C ILE A 83 0.28 14.69 -5.04
N MET A 84 0.64 15.98 -4.90
CA MET A 84 1.06 16.56 -3.63
C MET A 84 0.04 16.33 -2.52
N SER A 85 -1.24 16.59 -2.76
CA SER A 85 -2.28 16.49 -1.73
C SER A 85 -2.37 15.10 -1.08
N LYS A 86 -2.08 14.02 -1.80
CA LYS A 86 -2.09 12.67 -1.22
C LYS A 86 -0.99 12.48 -0.18
N PHE A 87 0.20 13.00 -0.48
CA PHE A 87 1.36 12.90 0.39
C PHE A 87 1.26 13.86 1.57
N GLU A 88 0.81 15.09 1.33
CA GLU A 88 0.60 16.11 2.36
C GLU A 88 -0.40 15.64 3.43
N GLN A 89 -1.56 15.14 2.98
CA GLN A 89 -2.64 14.68 3.86
C GLN A 89 -2.36 13.35 4.56
N SER A 90 -1.37 12.59 4.14
CA SER A 90 -1.02 11.32 4.78
C SER A 90 0.01 11.53 5.88
N HIS A 91 -0.18 10.88 7.04
CA HIS A 91 0.84 10.88 8.09
C HIS A 91 2.07 10.06 7.64
N THR A 92 1.82 8.86 7.14
CA THR A 92 2.86 7.94 6.68
C THR A 92 2.55 7.47 5.26
N VAL A 93 3.58 7.36 4.44
CA VAL A 93 3.51 6.74 3.12
C VAL A 93 4.55 5.62 3.06
N ILE A 94 4.13 4.45 2.62
CA ILE A 94 5.02 3.29 2.45
C ILE A 94 5.07 2.92 0.98
N ALA A 95 6.25 2.95 0.37
CA ALA A 95 6.40 2.32 -0.93
C ALA A 95 6.46 0.81 -0.75
N ILE A 96 5.53 0.12 -1.38
CA ILE A 96 5.45 -1.33 -1.40
C ILE A 96 6.36 -1.81 -2.52
N CYS A 97 7.46 -2.45 -2.17
CA CYS A 97 8.40 -2.99 -3.13
C CYS A 97 8.46 -4.51 -3.02
N ILE A 98 8.90 -5.13 -4.10
CA ILE A 98 9.20 -6.55 -4.19
C ILE A 98 10.67 -6.74 -4.53
N GLN A 99 11.33 -7.70 -3.89
CA GLN A 99 12.62 -8.23 -4.31
C GLN A 99 12.40 -9.59 -4.95
N LYS A 100 12.52 -9.66 -6.26
CA LYS A 100 12.34 -10.90 -7.01
C LYS A 100 13.51 -11.86 -6.78
N SER A 101 13.22 -13.15 -6.75
CA SER A 101 14.23 -14.20 -6.64
C SER A 101 15.15 -14.20 -7.87
N PRO A 102 16.48 -14.24 -7.69
CA PRO A 102 17.45 -14.10 -8.80
C PRO A 102 17.31 -15.14 -9.90
N LYS A 103 16.75 -16.31 -9.60
CA LYS A 103 16.63 -17.46 -10.53
C LYS A 103 15.22 -17.59 -11.15
N GLY A 104 14.32 -16.61 -10.95
CA GLY A 104 12.93 -16.72 -11.41
C GLY A 104 12.16 -17.90 -10.79
N LYS A 105 12.57 -18.37 -9.61
CA LYS A 105 11.93 -19.46 -8.84
C LYS A 105 11.79 -19.05 -7.37
N PRO A 106 10.58 -18.89 -6.85
CA PRO A 106 9.27 -19.16 -7.47
C PRO A 106 8.92 -18.23 -8.63
N PRO A 107 7.84 -18.51 -9.40
CA PRO A 107 7.34 -17.60 -10.43
C PRO A 107 6.99 -16.24 -9.86
N GLU A 108 7.18 -15.17 -10.63
CA GLU A 108 6.95 -13.78 -10.18
C GLU A 108 5.55 -13.54 -9.63
N TRP A 109 4.51 -14.15 -10.22
CA TRP A 109 3.14 -13.99 -9.75
C TRP A 109 2.93 -14.52 -8.32
N GLU A 110 3.66 -15.57 -7.90
CA GLU A 110 3.60 -16.07 -6.52
C GLU A 110 4.27 -15.08 -5.54
N GLU A 111 5.37 -14.48 -5.93
CA GLU A 111 6.06 -13.47 -5.11
C GLU A 111 5.24 -12.18 -5.00
N ILE A 112 4.60 -11.73 -6.10
CA ILE A 112 3.66 -10.61 -6.06
C ILE A 112 2.47 -10.94 -5.15
N SER A 113 1.93 -12.16 -5.24
CA SER A 113 0.84 -12.61 -4.36
C SER A 113 1.25 -12.60 -2.89
N ALA A 114 2.47 -13.04 -2.57
CA ALA A 114 3.01 -12.99 -1.21
C ALA A 114 3.11 -11.54 -0.68
N VAL A 115 3.59 -10.60 -1.51
CA VAL A 115 3.60 -9.16 -1.15
C VAL A 115 2.17 -8.65 -0.92
N ALA A 116 1.21 -9.03 -1.77
CA ALA A 116 -0.19 -8.62 -1.61
C ALA A 116 -0.80 -9.16 -0.30
N MET A 117 -0.49 -10.40 0.08
CA MET A 117 -0.89 -10.98 1.38
C MET A 117 -0.23 -10.25 2.55
N ALA A 118 1.05 -9.89 2.45
CA ALA A 118 1.74 -9.08 3.45
C ALA A 118 1.08 -7.71 3.64
N VAL A 119 0.73 -7.03 2.55
CA VAL A 119 0.00 -5.76 2.59
C VAL A 119 -1.41 -5.93 3.17
N GLN A 120 -2.11 -7.02 2.87
CA GLN A 120 -3.42 -7.31 3.46
C GLN A 120 -3.32 -7.47 4.98
N ASN A 121 -2.29 -8.16 5.50
CA ASN A 121 -2.05 -8.25 6.93
C ASN A 121 -1.86 -6.86 7.56
N MET A 122 -1.02 -6.02 6.95
CA MET A 122 -0.83 -4.63 7.39
C MET A 122 -2.14 -3.85 7.37
N TRP A 123 -2.97 -4.04 6.34
CA TRP A 123 -4.24 -3.33 6.20
C TRP A 123 -5.27 -3.74 7.27
N LEU A 124 -5.31 -5.01 7.63
CA LEU A 124 -6.13 -5.50 8.74
C LEU A 124 -5.62 -4.93 10.08
N ALA A 125 -4.30 -4.90 10.28
CA ALA A 125 -3.70 -4.29 11.47
C ALA A 125 -4.04 -2.79 11.58
N CYS A 126 -3.98 -2.04 10.47
CA CYS A 126 -4.44 -0.65 10.42
C CYS A 126 -5.90 -0.54 10.86
N THR A 127 -6.79 -1.39 10.33
CA THR A 127 -8.21 -1.39 10.69
C THR A 127 -8.42 -1.67 12.17
N ALA A 128 -7.69 -2.63 12.74
CA ALA A 128 -7.75 -2.97 14.17
C ALA A 128 -7.30 -1.83 15.08
N LEU A 129 -6.41 -0.96 14.59
CA LEU A 129 -5.87 0.21 15.30
C LEU A 129 -6.60 1.53 14.96
N ASN A 130 -7.72 1.47 14.22
CA ASN A 130 -8.44 2.64 13.70
C ASN A 130 -7.55 3.61 12.90
N ILE A 131 -6.62 3.03 12.14
CA ILE A 131 -5.77 3.77 11.21
C ILE A 131 -6.32 3.57 9.80
N GLY A 132 -6.66 4.67 9.15
CA GLY A 132 -7.07 4.68 7.75
C GLY A 132 -5.91 4.32 6.84
N SER A 133 -6.17 3.53 5.81
CA SER A 133 -5.13 3.16 4.86
C SER A 133 -5.69 2.86 3.47
N TYR A 134 -4.83 3.03 2.46
CA TYR A 134 -5.20 2.92 1.07
C TYR A 134 -3.99 2.58 0.20
N TRP A 135 -4.07 1.50 -0.58
CA TRP A 135 -3.06 1.15 -1.58
C TRP A 135 -3.40 1.79 -2.93
N SER A 136 -2.45 2.52 -3.49
CA SER A 136 -2.53 3.12 -4.83
C SER A 136 -1.34 2.67 -5.67
N SER A 137 -1.62 2.26 -6.91
CA SER A 137 -0.60 1.88 -7.90
C SER A 137 -0.70 2.78 -9.14
N PRO A 138 -0.26 4.05 -9.07
CA PRO A 138 -0.24 4.93 -10.22
C PRO A 138 0.80 4.47 -11.24
N SER A 139 0.63 4.83 -12.51
CA SER A 139 1.61 4.51 -13.57
C SER A 139 3.03 5.01 -13.30
N LEU A 140 3.15 6.03 -12.45
CA LEU A 140 4.45 6.62 -12.04
C LEU A 140 5.28 5.73 -11.10
N ILE A 141 4.75 4.60 -10.61
CA ILE A 141 5.50 3.70 -9.71
C ILE A 141 6.76 3.11 -10.36
N ASN A 142 6.77 3.00 -11.68
CA ASN A 142 7.92 2.48 -12.42
C ASN A 142 9.06 3.51 -12.54
N LEU A 143 8.86 4.75 -12.07
CA LEU A 143 9.83 5.84 -12.14
C LEU A 143 10.52 6.10 -10.79
N VAL A 144 10.15 5.36 -9.74
CA VAL A 144 10.71 5.58 -8.40
C VAL A 144 12.02 4.86 -8.13
N ASP A 145 12.49 4.08 -9.07
CA ASP A 145 13.72 3.28 -8.93
C ASP A 145 14.90 4.19 -8.62
N ASP A 146 15.04 5.30 -9.36
CA ASP A 146 16.09 6.31 -9.16
C ASP A 146 15.98 7.00 -7.78
N PHE A 147 14.73 7.24 -7.31
CA PHE A 147 14.52 7.90 -6.02
C PHE A 147 14.95 7.03 -4.84
N PHE A 148 14.68 5.74 -4.92
CA PHE A 148 14.95 4.79 -3.83
C PHE A 148 16.28 4.05 -3.98
N ASN A 149 17.01 4.21 -5.10
CA ASN A 149 18.15 3.39 -5.46
C ASN A 149 17.83 1.89 -5.32
N LEU A 150 16.75 1.46 -5.98
CA LEU A 150 16.31 0.07 -5.91
C LEU A 150 17.41 -0.86 -6.42
N LYS A 151 17.56 -2.01 -5.74
CA LYS A 151 18.56 -3.01 -6.10
C LYS A 151 18.12 -3.79 -7.34
N GLU A 152 19.05 -4.48 -7.97
CA GLU A 152 18.72 -5.42 -9.05
C GLU A 152 17.67 -6.43 -8.60
N GLY A 153 16.61 -6.58 -9.39
CA GLY A 153 15.47 -7.43 -9.07
C GLY A 153 14.46 -6.83 -8.07
N GLU A 154 14.73 -5.63 -7.54
CA GLU A 154 13.76 -4.88 -6.74
C GLU A 154 12.89 -4.00 -7.64
N SER A 155 11.59 -3.92 -7.37
CA SER A 155 10.67 -3.01 -8.07
C SER A 155 9.55 -2.54 -7.15
N CYS A 156 8.94 -1.39 -7.46
CA CYS A 156 7.83 -0.84 -6.69
C CYS A 156 6.48 -1.32 -7.25
N LEU A 157 5.56 -1.73 -6.37
CA LEU A 157 4.20 -2.17 -6.71
C LEU A 157 3.14 -1.11 -6.39
N GLY A 158 3.51 -0.04 -5.69
CA GLY A 158 2.60 1.03 -5.32
C GLY A 158 2.94 1.69 -4.00
N PHE A 159 2.02 2.56 -3.57
CA PHE A 159 2.14 3.29 -2.32
C PHE A 159 0.99 2.94 -1.39
N PHE A 160 1.31 2.72 -0.12
CA PHE A 160 0.35 2.54 0.95
C PHE A 160 0.32 3.81 1.79
N TYR A 161 -0.76 4.57 1.65
CA TYR A 161 -0.99 5.81 2.37
C TYR A 161 -1.67 5.50 3.69
N MET A 162 -1.27 6.15 4.76
CA MET A 162 -1.79 5.93 6.12
C MET A 162 -1.98 7.24 6.86
N GLY A 163 -3.06 7.30 7.67
CA GLY A 163 -3.38 8.41 8.55
C GLY A 163 -4.53 8.04 9.48
N LYS A 164 -4.65 8.68 10.63
CA LYS A 164 -5.83 8.53 11.47
C LYS A 164 -7.01 9.29 10.87
N TYR A 165 -8.21 8.95 11.25
CA TYR A 165 -9.44 9.55 10.71
C TYR A 165 -10.51 9.60 11.78
N ASP A 166 -11.50 10.48 11.59
CA ASP A 166 -12.60 10.68 12.51
C ASP A 166 -13.89 10.03 11.99
N GLY A 167 -14.74 9.64 12.93
CA GLY A 167 -16.08 9.14 12.63
C GLY A 167 -16.14 7.70 12.13
N GLU A 168 -17.32 7.31 11.70
CA GLU A 168 -17.61 5.97 11.21
C GLU A 168 -17.41 5.87 9.70
N LEU A 169 -16.87 4.75 9.26
CA LEU A 169 -16.75 4.45 7.84
C LEU A 169 -18.06 3.87 7.31
N GLN A 170 -18.38 4.22 6.07
CA GLN A 170 -19.55 3.62 5.40
C GLN A 170 -19.38 2.12 5.26
N GLU A 171 -20.49 1.40 5.35
CA GLU A 171 -20.50 -0.04 5.09
C GLU A 171 -19.98 -0.40 3.70
N GLY A 172 -19.26 -1.50 3.64
CA GLY A 172 -18.75 -2.03 2.37
C GLY A 172 -19.83 -2.68 1.56
N LYS A 173 -19.94 -2.28 0.30
CA LYS A 173 -20.86 -2.93 -0.65
C LYS A 173 -20.11 -3.89 -1.57
N ARG A 174 -20.67 -5.05 -1.83
CA ARG A 174 -20.20 -5.99 -2.84
C ARG A 174 -21.21 -6.05 -3.99
N LYS A 175 -20.71 -6.19 -5.22
CA LYS A 175 -21.56 -6.24 -6.42
C LYS A 175 -22.35 -7.55 -6.51
N SER A 176 -21.85 -8.63 -5.94
CA SER A 176 -22.44 -9.96 -5.96
C SER A 176 -22.07 -10.75 -4.71
N SER A 177 -22.87 -11.74 -4.37
CA SER A 177 -22.52 -12.74 -3.35
C SER A 177 -21.29 -13.53 -3.73
N VAL A 178 -20.59 -14.08 -2.74
CA VAL A 178 -19.47 -15.00 -2.95
C VAL A 178 -19.95 -16.31 -3.60
N ASP A 179 -21.19 -16.71 -3.34
CA ASP A 179 -21.77 -17.96 -3.89
C ASP A 179 -21.76 -17.97 -5.44
N THR A 180 -21.85 -16.79 -6.07
CA THR A 180 -21.78 -16.68 -7.54
C THR A 180 -20.36 -16.86 -8.10
N LYS A 181 -19.38 -17.16 -7.25
CA LYS A 181 -17.96 -17.30 -7.58
C LYS A 181 -17.38 -18.63 -7.07
N ILE A 182 -18.24 -19.52 -6.62
CA ILE A 182 -17.87 -20.82 -6.05
C ILE A 182 -18.58 -21.91 -6.84
N ASP A 183 -17.82 -22.83 -7.35
CA ASP A 183 -18.32 -24.09 -7.92
C ASP A 183 -17.92 -25.22 -6.96
N TYR A 184 -18.91 -26.01 -6.53
CA TYR A 184 -18.69 -27.17 -5.67
C TYR A 184 -18.60 -28.44 -6.52
N PHE A 185 -17.51 -29.15 -6.40
CA PHE A 185 -17.32 -30.49 -6.96
C PHE A 185 -17.37 -31.48 -5.79
N LEU A 186 -18.59 -31.91 -5.46
CA LEU A 186 -18.86 -32.82 -4.34
C LEU A 186 -19.37 -34.13 -4.93
N ASP A 187 -18.64 -35.22 -4.69
CA ASP A 187 -18.99 -36.59 -5.06
C ASP A 187 -20.03 -37.18 -4.11
#